data_d968f36006be6e0b29136787562bca6e
#
_entry.id   d968f36006be6e0b29136787562bca6e
#
_cell.length_a   1.000
_cell.length_b   1.000
_cell.length_c   1.000
_cell.angle_alpha   90.00
_cell.angle_beta   90.00
_cell.angle_gamma   90.00
#
_symmetry.space_group_name_H-M   'P 1'
#
loop_
_entity.id
_entity.type
_entity.pdbx_description
1 polymer ?
#
loop_
_entity_poly.entity_id
_entity_poly.type
_entity_poly.pdbx_seq_one_letter_code
_entity_poly.pdbx_strand_id
1 'polypeptide(L)'
;MPDPAAPAPPEAIVAFEQPDGTLIARWLCTPERLADLALGWLFCEGLVERADEVHELHLTPAGHVRGRLGDAARARLAAYDRDSGPGPARAMRDPIRAPVPLRPDEGTQALLADPGRLGDLFLELFDGARLKSVHGGGLHTGGRVVGGRIVDIAEDVSRSAVVDKLVGAARRQARSGEPASDGALVLLSGRISATIAAKLVRAGVAAAATISLPTSLAVDIAERTGLAIVGRARRETPFRYGGL
;
A
#
# COMPACT_ATOMS: atom_id res chain seq x y z
N MET A 1 15.49 4.05 38.16
CA MET A 1 14.64 5.05 37.51
C MET A 1 13.84 4.33 36.44
N PRO A 2 12.52 4.52 36.32
CA PRO A 2 11.81 4.00 35.16
C PRO A 2 12.39 4.67 33.91
N ASP A 3 12.66 3.85 32.90
CA ASP A 3 13.10 4.30 31.58
C ASP A 3 12.11 5.33 31.05
N PRO A 4 12.53 6.51 30.56
CA PRO A 4 11.60 7.47 30.01
C PRO A 4 10.83 6.78 28.88
N ALA A 5 9.49 6.81 28.95
CA ALA A 5 8.63 6.18 27.98
C ALA A 5 9.04 6.64 26.57
N ALA A 6 9.25 5.69 25.66
CA ALA A 6 9.51 6.02 24.25
C ALA A 6 8.41 6.96 23.72
N PRO A 7 8.75 8.00 22.93
CA PRO A 7 7.75 8.92 22.42
C PRO A 7 6.73 8.17 21.56
N ALA A 8 5.43 8.39 21.82
CA ALA A 8 4.36 7.76 21.05
C ALA A 8 4.52 8.08 19.55
N PRO A 9 4.24 7.13 18.64
CA PRO A 9 4.30 7.38 17.21
C PRO A 9 3.29 8.47 16.80
N PRO A 10 3.66 9.37 15.88
CA PRO A 10 2.82 10.47 15.48
C PRO A 10 1.60 9.97 14.70
N GLU A 11 0.42 10.39 15.12
CA GLU A 11 -0.85 10.15 14.46
C GLU A 11 -1.61 11.48 14.30
N ALA A 12 -2.18 11.72 13.14
CA ALA A 12 -2.96 12.92 12.84
C ALA A 12 -4.20 12.61 12.01
N ILE A 13 -5.21 13.48 12.14
CA ILE A 13 -6.34 13.50 11.21
C ILE A 13 -5.91 14.34 10.01
N VAL A 14 -5.79 13.71 8.86
CA VAL A 14 -5.41 14.36 7.60
C VAL A 14 -6.60 14.35 6.65
N ALA A 15 -6.99 15.52 6.15
CA ALA A 15 -7.98 15.65 5.09
C ALA A 15 -7.31 15.73 3.72
N PHE A 16 -7.97 15.18 2.71
CA PHE A 16 -7.67 15.38 1.31
C PHE A 16 -8.84 16.11 0.66
N GLU A 17 -8.57 17.28 0.10
CA GLU A 17 -9.59 18.21 -0.39
C GLU A 17 -9.31 18.64 -1.83
N GLN A 18 -10.34 18.97 -2.57
CA GLN A 18 -10.22 19.71 -3.82
C GLN A 18 -9.93 21.19 -3.56
N PRO A 19 -9.48 21.97 -4.58
CA PRO A 19 -9.22 23.40 -4.41
C PRO A 19 -10.42 24.22 -3.95
N ASP A 20 -11.64 23.78 -4.22
CA ASP A 20 -12.90 24.40 -3.79
C ASP A 20 -13.30 24.03 -2.34
N GLY A 21 -12.49 23.23 -1.64
CA GLY A 21 -12.75 22.76 -0.29
C GLY A 21 -13.60 21.48 -0.22
N THR A 22 -13.99 20.91 -1.35
CA THR A 22 -14.71 19.62 -1.36
C THR A 22 -13.83 18.51 -0.79
N LEU A 23 -14.31 17.86 0.27
CA LEU A 23 -13.62 16.75 0.91
C LEU A 23 -13.61 15.51 -0.01
N ILE A 24 -12.43 14.96 -0.27
CA ILE A 24 -12.25 13.72 -1.02
C ILE A 24 -12.10 12.53 -0.07
N ALA A 25 -11.24 12.66 0.93
CA ALA A 25 -10.98 11.61 1.92
C ALA A 25 -10.50 12.20 3.25
N ARG A 26 -10.55 11.37 4.30
CA ARG A 26 -9.97 11.69 5.61
C ARG A 26 -9.32 10.44 6.19
N TRP A 27 -8.11 10.60 6.74
CA TRP A 27 -7.34 9.51 7.32
C TRP A 27 -6.90 9.82 8.75
N LEU A 28 -6.81 8.76 9.55
CA LEU A 28 -5.97 8.70 10.74
C LEU A 28 -4.66 8.02 10.30
N CYS A 29 -3.58 8.76 10.26
CA CYS A 29 -2.31 8.29 9.71
C CYS A 29 -1.11 9.00 10.33
N THR A 30 0.07 8.43 10.15
CA THR A 30 1.31 9.15 10.42
C THR A 30 1.49 10.27 9.39
N PRO A 31 1.66 11.55 9.82
CA PRO A 31 1.63 12.72 8.94
C PRO A 31 2.92 12.91 8.14
N GLU A 32 3.44 11.83 7.57
CA GLU A 32 4.58 11.81 6.64
C GLU A 32 4.17 11.24 5.29
N ARG A 33 4.79 11.72 4.22
CA ARG A 33 4.55 11.25 2.84
C ARG A 33 3.08 11.36 2.40
N LEU A 34 2.41 12.42 2.82
CA LEU A 34 0.97 12.59 2.62
C LEU A 34 0.57 12.72 1.14
N ALA A 35 1.45 13.26 0.30
CA ALA A 35 1.21 13.29 -1.15
C ALA A 35 1.25 11.87 -1.75
N ASP A 36 2.16 11.00 -1.28
CA ASP A 36 2.19 9.60 -1.67
C ASP A 36 0.94 8.87 -1.16
N LEU A 37 0.54 9.10 0.10
CA LEU A 37 -0.68 8.55 0.68
C LEU A 37 -1.90 8.89 -0.18
N ALA A 38 -2.09 10.16 -0.54
CA ALA A 38 -3.25 10.59 -1.30
C ALA A 38 -3.27 10.01 -2.72
N LEU A 39 -2.15 10.07 -3.43
CA LEU A 39 -2.04 9.51 -4.78
C LEU A 39 -2.26 8.00 -4.78
N GLY A 40 -1.61 7.28 -3.87
CA GLY A 40 -1.74 5.84 -3.76
C GLY A 40 -3.14 5.40 -3.36
N TRP A 41 -3.77 6.12 -2.43
CA TRP A 41 -5.16 5.86 -2.05
C TRP A 41 -6.11 5.98 -3.26
N LEU A 42 -5.96 7.02 -4.08
CA LEU A 42 -6.76 7.19 -5.30
C LEU A 42 -6.61 5.99 -6.26
N PHE A 43 -5.40 5.50 -6.47
CA PHE A 43 -5.14 4.30 -7.27
C PHE A 43 -5.72 3.04 -6.62
N CYS A 44 -5.45 2.83 -5.34
CA CYS A 44 -5.89 1.66 -4.59
C CYS A 44 -7.42 1.57 -4.45
N GLU A 45 -8.12 2.71 -4.49
CA GLU A 45 -9.58 2.75 -4.51
C GLU A 45 -10.16 2.73 -5.94
N GLY A 46 -9.33 2.74 -6.97
CA GLY A 46 -9.76 2.74 -8.37
C GLY A 46 -10.41 4.05 -8.81
N LEU A 47 -10.05 5.15 -8.15
CA LEU A 47 -10.55 6.49 -8.46
C LEU A 47 -9.74 7.17 -9.56
N VAL A 48 -8.49 6.74 -9.74
CA VAL A 48 -7.63 7.14 -10.85
C VAL A 48 -6.97 5.91 -11.47
N GLU A 49 -6.76 5.95 -12.76
CA GLU A 49 -6.07 4.93 -13.55
C GLU A 49 -4.67 5.39 -13.95
N ARG A 50 -4.48 6.69 -14.04
CA ARG A 50 -3.24 7.33 -14.46
C ARG A 50 -2.88 8.47 -13.52
N ALA A 51 -1.59 8.67 -13.30
CA ALA A 51 -1.10 9.70 -12.38
C ALA A 51 -1.36 11.14 -12.90
N ASP A 52 -1.52 11.32 -14.21
CA ASP A 52 -1.85 12.61 -14.82
C ASP A 52 -3.32 13.03 -14.64
N GLU A 53 -4.18 12.14 -14.12
CA GLU A 53 -5.54 12.50 -13.70
C GLU A 53 -5.57 13.28 -12.38
N VAL A 54 -4.43 13.40 -11.69
CA VAL A 54 -4.29 14.17 -10.46
C VAL A 54 -3.37 15.35 -10.71
N HIS A 55 -3.91 16.55 -10.56
CA HIS A 55 -3.19 17.80 -10.77
C HIS A 55 -2.95 18.52 -9.44
N GLU A 56 -1.86 19.29 -9.36
CA GLU A 56 -1.62 20.23 -8.27
C GLU A 56 -1.63 19.60 -6.86
N LEU A 57 -1.21 18.33 -6.74
CA LEU A 57 -1.16 17.64 -5.45
C LEU A 57 -0.08 18.26 -4.56
N HIS A 58 -0.46 18.89 -3.46
CA HIS A 58 0.44 19.55 -2.52
C HIS A 58 -0.08 19.50 -1.07
N LEU A 59 0.82 19.81 -0.14
CA LEU A 59 0.46 19.96 1.27
C LEU A 59 0.06 21.40 1.56
N THR A 60 -1.01 21.57 2.33
CA THR A 60 -1.41 22.87 2.86
C THR A 60 -0.61 23.20 4.11
N PRO A 61 -0.50 24.49 4.52
CA PRO A 61 0.13 24.89 5.78
C PRO A 61 -0.51 24.22 7.02
N ALA A 62 -1.78 23.83 6.94
CA ALA A 62 -2.49 23.12 8.01
C ALA A 62 -2.16 21.60 8.07
N GLY A 63 -1.27 21.10 7.21
CA GLY A 63 -0.88 19.68 7.18
C GLY A 63 -1.90 18.76 6.49
N HIS A 64 -2.83 19.33 5.70
CA HIS A 64 -3.76 18.57 4.87
C HIS A 64 -3.24 18.44 3.43
N VAL A 65 -3.82 17.51 2.68
CA VAL A 65 -3.54 17.35 1.25
C VAL A 65 -4.56 18.12 0.44
N ARG A 66 -4.09 18.84 -0.58
CA ARG A 66 -4.96 19.46 -1.58
C ARG A 66 -4.54 19.03 -2.98
N GLY A 67 -5.53 18.71 -3.83
CA GLY A 67 -5.26 18.32 -5.20
C GLY A 67 -6.50 18.40 -6.07
N ARG A 68 -6.31 18.70 -7.35
CA ARG A 68 -7.39 18.76 -8.34
C ARG A 68 -7.45 17.45 -9.12
N LEU A 69 -8.63 16.83 -9.12
CA LEU A 69 -8.90 15.65 -9.93
C LEU A 69 -9.35 16.05 -11.34
N GLY A 70 -8.90 15.35 -12.36
CA GLY A 70 -9.42 15.44 -13.71
C GLY A 70 -10.88 14.95 -13.81
N ASP A 71 -11.55 15.24 -14.91
CA ASP A 71 -12.99 14.96 -15.09
C ASP A 71 -13.35 13.49 -14.90
N ALA A 72 -12.58 12.58 -15.47
CA ALA A 72 -12.80 11.14 -15.34
C ALA A 72 -12.67 10.67 -13.87
N ALA A 73 -11.66 11.15 -13.13
CA ALA A 73 -11.47 10.85 -11.73
C ALA A 73 -12.59 11.43 -10.86
N ARG A 74 -13.07 12.66 -11.15
CA ARG A 74 -14.24 13.26 -10.48
C ARG A 74 -15.51 12.47 -10.71
N ALA A 75 -15.74 11.99 -11.94
CA ALA A 75 -16.89 11.15 -12.24
C ALA A 75 -16.86 9.83 -11.45
N ARG A 76 -15.67 9.19 -11.36
CA ARG A 76 -15.48 7.98 -10.54
C ARG A 76 -15.66 8.27 -9.05
N LEU A 77 -15.17 9.42 -8.55
CA LEU A 77 -15.38 9.83 -7.16
C LEU A 77 -16.86 10.07 -6.85
N ALA A 78 -17.59 10.74 -7.72
CA ALA A 78 -19.03 10.97 -7.56
C ALA A 78 -19.86 9.67 -7.57
N ALA A 79 -19.43 8.65 -8.33
CA ALA A 79 -20.00 7.32 -8.29
C ALA A 79 -19.58 6.57 -7.01
N TYR A 80 -18.35 6.79 -6.55
CA TYR A 80 -17.82 6.24 -5.30
C TYR A 80 -18.62 6.68 -4.09
N ASP A 81 -18.94 7.96 -3.99
CA ASP A 81 -19.66 8.57 -2.87
C ASP A 81 -21.14 8.11 -2.81
N ARG A 82 -21.75 7.82 -3.96
CA ARG A 82 -23.14 7.33 -4.04
C ARG A 82 -23.32 5.89 -3.58
N ASP A 83 -22.27 5.08 -3.71
CA ASP A 83 -22.27 3.67 -3.28
C ASP A 83 -21.71 3.48 -1.86
N SER A 84 -21.41 4.55 -1.15
CA SER A 84 -20.62 4.54 0.07
C SER A 84 -21.29 3.83 1.25
N GLY A 85 -21.04 2.56 1.31
CA GLY A 85 -20.74 1.92 2.59
C GLY A 85 -19.27 2.17 2.93
N PRO A 86 -18.82 1.94 4.17
CA PRO A 86 -17.43 2.15 4.57
C PRO A 86 -16.47 1.43 3.62
N GLY A 87 -15.35 2.07 3.25
CA GLY A 87 -14.41 1.69 2.19
C GLY A 87 -14.10 0.19 1.97
N PRO A 88 -13.99 -0.66 3.03
CA PRO A 88 -13.86 -2.10 2.88
C PRO A 88 -15.06 -2.79 2.22
N ALA A 89 -16.28 -2.31 2.47
CA ALA A 89 -17.50 -2.96 1.97
C ALA A 89 -17.64 -2.83 0.43
N ARG A 90 -17.08 -1.78 -0.16
CA ARG A 90 -17.09 -1.58 -1.60
C ARG A 90 -16.12 -2.50 -2.32
N ALA A 91 -14.93 -2.74 -1.77
CA ALA A 91 -13.98 -3.70 -2.33
C ALA A 91 -14.60 -5.10 -2.46
N MET A 92 -15.70 -5.35 -1.73
CA MET A 92 -16.40 -6.62 -1.71
C MET A 92 -17.63 -6.68 -2.63
N ARG A 93 -18.20 -5.52 -3.03
CA ARG A 93 -19.37 -5.47 -3.94
C ARG A 93 -19.00 -5.60 -5.41
N ASP A 94 -17.90 -4.95 -5.81
CA ASP A 94 -17.34 -5.18 -7.13
C ASP A 94 -16.39 -6.39 -7.06
N PRO A 95 -16.59 -7.41 -7.88
CA PRO A 95 -15.59 -8.45 -7.99
C PRO A 95 -14.27 -7.78 -8.32
N ILE A 96 -13.28 -7.95 -7.43
CA ILE A 96 -11.95 -7.43 -7.65
C ILE A 96 -11.46 -8.11 -8.93
N ARG A 97 -11.54 -7.37 -10.03
CA ARG A 97 -11.06 -7.82 -11.33
C ARG A 97 -9.67 -7.22 -11.50
N ALA A 98 -8.67 -8.07 -11.46
CA ALA A 98 -7.42 -7.70 -12.11
C ALA A 98 -7.74 -7.55 -13.61
N PRO A 99 -7.37 -6.46 -14.26
CA PRO A 99 -7.55 -6.28 -15.71
C PRO A 99 -6.87 -7.41 -16.51
N VAL A 100 -5.83 -8.01 -15.93
CA VAL A 100 -5.12 -9.21 -16.39
C VAL A 100 -4.76 -10.03 -15.15
N PRO A 101 -4.80 -11.37 -15.17
CA PRO A 101 -4.31 -12.17 -14.04
C PRO A 101 -2.89 -11.74 -13.67
N LEU A 102 -2.69 -11.40 -12.40
CA LEU A 102 -1.38 -10.98 -11.89
C LEU A 102 -0.43 -12.19 -11.95
N ARG A 103 0.79 -11.94 -12.38
CA ARG A 103 1.86 -12.95 -12.37
C ARG A 103 3.16 -12.28 -11.95
N PRO A 104 3.78 -12.75 -10.87
CA PRO A 104 5.14 -12.32 -10.54
C PRO A 104 6.10 -12.67 -11.67
N ASP A 105 7.07 -11.80 -11.95
CA ASP A 105 8.16 -12.14 -12.85
C ASP A 105 9.06 -13.25 -12.28
N GLU A 106 9.93 -13.83 -13.11
CA GLU A 106 10.81 -14.93 -12.71
C GLU A 106 11.71 -14.58 -11.52
N GLY A 107 12.22 -13.35 -11.47
CA GLY A 107 13.05 -12.87 -10.36
C GLY A 107 12.27 -12.79 -9.05
N THR A 108 11.05 -12.28 -9.10
CA THR A 108 10.14 -12.24 -7.94
C THR A 108 9.70 -13.64 -7.52
N GLN A 109 9.42 -14.55 -8.47
CA GLN A 109 9.12 -15.96 -8.16
C GLN A 109 10.29 -16.63 -7.45
N ALA A 110 11.52 -16.43 -7.93
CA ALA A 110 12.73 -16.95 -7.29
C ALA A 110 12.90 -16.43 -5.87
N LEU A 111 12.66 -15.13 -5.63
CA LEU A 111 12.67 -14.54 -4.29
C LEU A 111 11.61 -15.15 -3.37
N LEU A 112 10.39 -15.31 -3.86
CA LEU A 112 9.32 -15.92 -3.08
C LEU A 112 9.60 -17.40 -2.77
N ALA A 113 10.39 -18.08 -3.59
CA ALA A 113 10.79 -19.48 -3.41
C ALA A 113 11.93 -19.64 -2.38
N ASP A 114 12.68 -18.58 -2.07
CA ASP A 114 13.83 -18.59 -1.15
C ASP A 114 13.46 -17.97 0.22
N PRO A 115 13.15 -18.78 1.26
CA PRO A 115 12.84 -18.28 2.58
C PRO A 115 13.99 -17.53 3.26
N GLY A 116 15.24 -17.92 2.97
CA GLY A 116 16.43 -17.25 3.49
C GLY A 116 16.49 -15.81 2.98
N ARG A 117 16.41 -15.65 1.66
CA ARG A 117 16.45 -14.30 1.06
C ARG A 117 15.26 -13.44 1.45
N LEU A 118 14.05 -14.01 1.58
CA LEU A 118 12.89 -13.29 2.15
C LEU A 118 13.14 -12.86 3.58
N GLY A 119 13.75 -13.72 4.40
CA GLY A 119 14.14 -13.41 5.77
C GLY A 119 15.09 -12.21 5.82
N ASP A 120 16.13 -12.19 5.00
CA ASP A 120 17.10 -11.10 4.90
C ASP A 120 16.44 -9.79 4.49
N LEU A 121 15.56 -9.82 3.49
CA LEU A 121 14.81 -8.63 3.06
C LEU A 121 13.94 -8.05 4.20
N PHE A 122 13.38 -8.87 5.06
CA PHE A 122 12.66 -8.38 6.23
C PHE A 122 13.59 -7.80 7.30
N LEU A 123 14.82 -8.30 7.44
CA LEU A 123 15.82 -7.67 8.31
C LEU A 123 16.22 -6.30 7.75
N GLU A 124 16.58 -6.24 6.45
CA GLU A 124 16.88 -4.99 5.75
C GLU A 124 15.72 -3.98 5.88
N LEU A 125 14.45 -4.43 5.73
CA LEU A 125 13.27 -3.60 5.90
C LEU A 125 13.18 -2.97 7.28
N PHE A 126 13.41 -3.76 8.33
CA PHE A 126 13.29 -3.27 9.71
C PHE A 126 14.48 -2.40 10.12
N ASP A 127 15.66 -2.67 9.61
CA ASP A 127 16.85 -1.83 9.81
C ASP A 127 16.68 -0.46 9.14
N GLY A 128 16.01 -0.42 7.98
CA GLY A 128 15.66 0.83 7.27
C GLY A 128 14.44 1.57 7.83
N ALA A 129 13.71 1.00 8.80
CA ALA A 129 12.49 1.57 9.38
C ALA A 129 12.82 2.69 10.38
N ARG A 130 12.92 3.93 9.89
CA ARG A 130 13.38 5.10 10.65
C ARG A 130 12.44 5.49 11.80
N LEU A 131 11.14 5.61 11.52
CA LEU A 131 10.16 6.04 12.53
C LEU A 131 9.99 4.98 13.62
N LYS A 132 9.92 3.71 13.22
CA LYS A 132 9.83 2.60 14.17
C LYS A 132 11.04 2.56 15.09
N SER A 133 12.24 2.85 14.61
CA SER A 133 13.45 2.96 15.41
C SER A 133 13.35 4.10 16.42
N VAL A 134 12.90 5.28 16.01
CA VAL A 134 12.76 6.47 16.87
C VAL A 134 11.71 6.27 17.97
N HIS A 135 10.56 5.66 17.63
CA HIS A 135 9.43 5.51 18.55
C HIS A 135 9.39 4.16 19.28
N GLY A 136 10.36 3.27 19.05
CA GLY A 136 10.42 1.96 19.70
C GLY A 136 9.30 0.99 19.29
N GLY A 137 8.45 1.33 18.33
CA GLY A 137 7.34 0.50 17.87
C GLY A 137 6.07 1.28 17.51
N GLY A 138 4.91 0.61 17.54
CA GLY A 138 3.60 1.23 17.30
C GLY A 138 3.29 1.59 15.84
N LEU A 139 4.20 1.27 14.92
CA LEU A 139 4.09 1.56 13.49
C LEU A 139 4.12 0.27 12.67
N HIS A 140 3.34 0.26 11.60
CA HIS A 140 3.45 -0.71 10.53
C HIS A 140 4.51 -0.25 9.53
N THR A 141 5.28 -1.21 9.03
CA THR A 141 6.33 -0.98 8.04
C THR A 141 6.05 -1.82 6.81
N GLY A 142 6.26 -1.25 5.64
CA GLY A 142 6.23 -1.95 4.37
C GLY A 142 7.37 -1.51 3.48
N GLY A 143 7.77 -2.40 2.56
CA GLY A 143 8.82 -2.14 1.59
C GLY A 143 8.44 -2.56 0.19
N ARG A 144 8.87 -1.82 -0.81
CA ARG A 144 8.77 -2.20 -2.23
C ARG A 144 10.12 -2.74 -2.68
N VAL A 145 10.10 -3.97 -3.21
CA VAL A 145 11.28 -4.68 -3.70
C VAL A 145 11.22 -4.77 -5.22
N VAL A 146 12.28 -4.37 -5.88
CA VAL A 146 12.45 -4.46 -7.33
C VAL A 146 13.85 -5.03 -7.61
N GLY A 147 13.96 -6.01 -8.48
CA GLY A 147 15.25 -6.65 -8.78
C GLY A 147 15.96 -7.22 -7.54
N GLY A 148 15.21 -7.73 -6.56
CA GLY A 148 15.76 -8.31 -5.32
C GLY A 148 16.28 -7.31 -4.29
N ARG A 149 15.98 -6.02 -4.43
CA ARG A 149 16.42 -4.95 -3.52
C ARG A 149 15.24 -4.11 -3.05
N ILE A 150 15.28 -3.67 -1.80
CA ILE A 150 14.30 -2.71 -1.28
C ILE A 150 14.62 -1.35 -1.90
N VAL A 151 13.66 -0.80 -2.65
CA VAL A 151 13.78 0.50 -3.33
C VAL A 151 12.97 1.60 -2.66
N ASP A 152 12.03 1.24 -1.78
CA ASP A 152 11.22 2.18 -1.01
C ASP A 152 10.74 1.54 0.28
N ILE A 153 10.67 2.34 1.37
CA ILE A 153 10.14 1.94 2.69
C ILE A 153 9.11 2.96 3.12
N ALA A 154 7.96 2.50 3.56
CA ALA A 154 6.90 3.32 4.15
C ALA A 154 6.54 2.83 5.55
N GLU A 155 6.25 3.78 6.44
CA GLU A 155 5.82 3.54 7.81
C GLU A 155 4.55 4.33 8.11
N ASP A 156 3.64 3.73 8.85
CA ASP A 156 2.39 4.37 9.28
C ASP A 156 1.76 3.61 10.46
N VAL A 157 0.97 4.31 11.27
CA VAL A 157 0.09 3.69 12.28
C VAL A 157 -1.00 2.84 11.63
N SER A 158 -1.37 3.15 10.38
CA SER A 158 -2.34 2.42 9.56
C SER A 158 -1.66 1.49 8.57
N ARG A 159 -1.96 0.18 8.64
CA ARG A 159 -1.48 -0.82 7.66
C ARG A 159 -1.89 -0.49 6.22
N SER A 160 -3.08 0.04 6.04
CA SER A 160 -3.60 0.42 4.73
C SER A 160 -2.84 1.61 4.16
N ALA A 161 -2.55 2.62 5.00
CA ALA A 161 -1.79 3.79 4.59
C ALA A 161 -0.35 3.44 4.18
N VAL A 162 0.27 2.42 4.79
CA VAL A 162 1.58 1.91 4.32
C VAL A 162 1.52 1.49 2.86
N VAL A 163 0.51 0.70 2.47
CA VAL A 163 0.34 0.26 1.07
C VAL A 163 0.08 1.46 0.16
N ASP A 164 -0.81 2.36 0.57
CA ASP A 164 -1.11 3.56 -0.21
C ASP A 164 0.14 4.42 -0.43
N LYS A 165 0.98 4.63 0.60
CA LYS A 165 2.24 5.37 0.49
C LYS A 165 3.22 4.72 -0.50
N LEU A 166 3.38 3.39 -0.46
CA LEU A 166 4.26 2.66 -1.39
C LEU A 166 3.76 2.74 -2.83
N VAL A 167 2.45 2.55 -3.04
CA VAL A 167 1.82 2.66 -4.37
C VAL A 167 1.93 4.08 -4.91
N GLY A 168 1.63 5.08 -4.09
CA GLY A 168 1.69 6.48 -4.50
C GLY A 168 3.09 6.93 -4.90
N ALA A 169 4.11 6.53 -4.14
CA ALA A 169 5.50 6.81 -4.49
C ALA A 169 5.90 6.14 -5.82
N ALA A 170 5.54 4.87 -6.01
CA ALA A 170 5.78 4.16 -7.26
C ALA A 170 5.11 4.86 -8.46
N ARG A 171 3.83 5.26 -8.30
CA ARG A 171 3.09 5.97 -9.36
C ARG A 171 3.63 7.36 -9.65
N ARG A 172 4.16 8.06 -8.65
CA ARG A 172 4.83 9.35 -8.85
C ARG A 172 6.15 9.19 -9.60
N GLN A 173 6.92 8.15 -9.29
CA GLN A 173 8.16 7.83 -10.00
C GLN A 173 7.90 7.46 -11.47
N ALA A 174 6.84 6.69 -11.74
CA ALA A 174 6.45 6.30 -13.10
C ALA A 174 6.05 7.49 -14.00
N ARG A 175 5.68 8.65 -13.44
CA ARG A 175 5.52 9.90 -14.21
C ARG A 175 6.81 10.32 -14.92
N SER A 176 7.96 9.86 -14.44
CA SER A 176 9.29 10.10 -15.02
C SER A 176 9.67 9.08 -16.10
N GLY A 177 8.75 8.18 -16.52
CA GLY A 177 9.01 7.17 -17.55
C GLY A 177 9.47 5.81 -17.04
N GLU A 178 9.57 5.61 -15.73
CA GLU A 178 9.89 4.32 -15.11
C GLU A 178 8.62 3.47 -14.91
N PRO A 179 8.64 2.14 -15.15
CA PRO A 179 7.49 1.28 -14.87
C PRO A 179 7.16 1.26 -13.37
N ALA A 180 5.90 1.59 -13.04
CA ALA A 180 5.50 1.86 -11.65
C ALA A 180 5.48 0.64 -10.72
N SER A 181 5.29 -0.58 -11.22
CA SER A 181 5.08 -1.74 -10.35
C SER A 181 5.23 -3.10 -11.01
N ASP A 182 5.56 -3.18 -12.30
CA ASP A 182 5.68 -4.46 -13.00
C ASP A 182 6.79 -5.30 -12.35
N GLY A 183 6.41 -6.45 -11.78
CA GLY A 183 7.32 -7.35 -11.09
C GLY A 183 7.70 -6.96 -9.65
N ALA A 184 7.12 -5.93 -9.05
CA ALA A 184 7.44 -5.55 -7.67
C ALA A 184 6.85 -6.54 -6.64
N LEU A 185 7.66 -6.90 -5.64
CA LEU A 185 7.22 -7.56 -4.42
C LEU A 185 6.98 -6.51 -3.32
N VAL A 186 5.85 -6.59 -2.63
CA VAL A 186 5.56 -5.75 -1.46
C VAL A 186 5.75 -6.55 -0.17
N LEU A 187 6.63 -6.08 0.70
CA LEU A 187 6.86 -6.62 2.04
C LEU A 187 6.00 -5.87 3.05
N LEU A 188 5.35 -6.58 3.98
CA LEU A 188 4.49 -5.98 4.99
C LEU A 188 4.75 -6.57 6.38
N SER A 189 4.88 -5.71 7.39
CA SER A 189 5.02 -6.14 8.78
C SER A 189 3.70 -6.63 9.40
N GLY A 190 2.56 -6.23 8.84
CA GLY A 190 1.23 -6.54 9.36
C GLY A 190 0.49 -7.59 8.53
N ARG A 191 -0.68 -8.01 9.03
CA ARG A 191 -1.57 -8.94 8.32
C ARG A 191 -2.00 -8.38 6.96
N ILE A 192 -2.12 -9.25 5.95
CA ILE A 192 -2.75 -8.93 4.68
C ILE A 192 -4.24 -9.22 4.82
N SER A 193 -5.05 -8.17 4.99
CA SER A 193 -6.51 -8.26 4.98
C SER A 193 -7.05 -8.23 3.55
N ALA A 194 -8.34 -8.53 3.38
CA ALA A 194 -9.04 -8.38 2.09
C ALA A 194 -8.86 -6.97 1.50
N THR A 195 -8.93 -5.93 2.33
CA THR A 195 -8.70 -4.54 1.90
C THR A 195 -7.29 -4.36 1.34
N ILE A 196 -6.26 -4.89 2.01
CA ILE A 196 -4.87 -4.80 1.56
C ILE A 196 -4.69 -5.61 0.27
N ALA A 197 -5.20 -6.84 0.20
CA ALA A 197 -5.14 -7.65 -1.02
C ALA A 197 -5.80 -6.93 -2.21
N ALA A 198 -6.99 -6.35 -2.01
CA ALA A 198 -7.69 -5.56 -3.02
C ALA A 198 -6.87 -4.36 -3.52
N LYS A 199 -6.24 -3.63 -2.60
CA LYS A 199 -5.36 -2.50 -2.92
C LYS A 199 -4.17 -2.94 -3.77
N LEU A 200 -3.49 -4.02 -3.39
CA LEU A 200 -2.36 -4.58 -4.12
C LEU A 200 -2.77 -4.99 -5.55
N VAL A 201 -3.91 -5.70 -5.69
CA VAL A 201 -4.45 -6.11 -6.99
C VAL A 201 -4.74 -4.91 -7.88
N ARG A 202 -5.45 -3.89 -7.36
CA ARG A 202 -5.76 -2.66 -8.14
C ARG A 202 -4.52 -1.87 -8.51
N ALA A 203 -3.51 -1.90 -7.66
CA ALA A 203 -2.22 -1.28 -7.94
C ALA A 203 -1.37 -2.04 -8.97
N GLY A 204 -1.79 -3.26 -9.38
CA GLY A 204 -1.02 -4.11 -10.29
C GLY A 204 0.16 -4.81 -9.63
N VAL A 205 0.18 -4.90 -8.30
CA VAL A 205 1.21 -5.62 -7.55
C VAL A 205 0.94 -7.12 -7.65
N ALA A 206 1.87 -7.87 -8.21
CA ALA A 206 1.71 -9.30 -8.45
C ALA A 206 2.13 -10.18 -7.26
N ALA A 207 2.89 -9.63 -6.31
CA ALA A 207 3.41 -10.39 -5.18
C ALA A 207 3.46 -9.59 -3.87
N ALA A 208 3.16 -10.26 -2.76
CA ALA A 208 3.31 -9.70 -1.42
C ALA A 208 3.82 -10.74 -0.43
N ALA A 209 4.64 -10.33 0.52
CA ALA A 209 5.06 -11.17 1.62
C ALA A 209 4.82 -10.47 2.97
N THR A 210 4.48 -11.24 4.00
CA THR A 210 4.27 -10.72 5.36
C THR A 210 4.87 -11.63 6.42
N ILE A 211 5.39 -11.03 7.50
CA ILE A 211 5.78 -11.78 8.70
C ILE A 211 4.56 -12.31 9.47
N SER A 212 3.36 -11.79 9.18
CA SER A 212 2.09 -12.22 9.73
C SER A 212 1.38 -13.23 8.79
N LEU A 213 0.07 -13.19 8.70
CA LEU A 213 -0.74 -14.06 7.84
C LEU A 213 -1.74 -13.24 7.01
N PRO A 214 -2.15 -13.72 5.84
CA PRO A 214 -3.36 -13.22 5.17
C PRO A 214 -4.62 -13.68 5.93
N THR A 215 -5.72 -12.95 5.74
CA THR A 215 -7.05 -13.41 6.15
C THR A 215 -7.64 -14.34 5.08
N SER A 216 -8.64 -15.17 5.44
CA SER A 216 -9.28 -16.08 4.48
C SER A 216 -9.78 -15.37 3.22
N LEU A 217 -10.48 -14.25 3.38
CA LEU A 217 -10.97 -13.46 2.25
C LEU A 217 -9.82 -12.84 1.42
N ALA A 218 -8.67 -12.54 2.02
CA ALA A 218 -7.49 -12.11 1.26
C ALA A 218 -6.91 -13.26 0.43
N VAL A 219 -6.98 -14.50 0.93
CA VAL A 219 -6.59 -15.71 0.19
C VAL A 219 -7.54 -15.93 -0.99
N ASP A 220 -8.86 -15.84 -0.78
CA ASP A 220 -9.86 -15.96 -1.85
C ASP A 220 -9.64 -14.93 -2.98
N ILE A 221 -9.24 -13.69 -2.61
CA ILE A 221 -8.88 -12.66 -3.57
C ILE A 221 -7.62 -13.07 -4.33
N ALA A 222 -6.59 -13.51 -3.62
CA ALA A 222 -5.31 -13.91 -4.21
C ALA A 222 -5.48 -15.05 -5.23
N GLU A 223 -6.24 -16.08 -4.90
CA GLU A 223 -6.53 -17.20 -5.79
C GLU A 223 -7.27 -16.79 -7.06
N ARG A 224 -8.24 -15.87 -6.94
CA ARG A 224 -9.03 -15.39 -8.10
C ARG A 224 -8.28 -14.40 -9.00
N THR A 225 -7.29 -13.70 -8.47
CA THR A 225 -6.61 -12.62 -9.20
C THR A 225 -5.19 -12.95 -9.62
N GLY A 226 -4.63 -14.07 -9.13
CA GLY A 226 -3.23 -14.44 -9.36
C GLY A 226 -2.22 -13.69 -8.47
N LEU A 227 -2.69 -12.91 -7.47
CA LEU A 227 -1.80 -12.30 -6.48
C LEU A 227 -1.08 -13.38 -5.67
N ALA A 228 0.26 -13.42 -5.75
CA ALA A 228 1.07 -14.32 -4.95
C ALA A 228 1.24 -13.77 -3.53
N ILE A 229 0.90 -14.55 -2.50
CA ILE A 229 1.08 -14.14 -1.10
C ILE A 229 1.93 -15.16 -0.35
N VAL A 230 2.97 -14.67 0.36
CA VAL A 230 3.74 -15.46 1.32
C VAL A 230 3.46 -14.95 2.73
N GLY A 231 2.84 -15.80 3.56
CA GLY A 231 2.62 -15.56 4.98
C GLY A 231 3.70 -16.20 5.85
N ARG A 232 3.95 -15.65 7.05
CA ARG A 232 5.04 -16.08 7.94
C ARG A 232 6.41 -16.13 7.24
N ALA A 233 6.69 -15.13 6.42
CA ALA A 233 7.79 -15.07 5.47
C ALA A 233 9.21 -15.23 6.07
N ARG A 234 9.36 -15.08 7.39
CA ARG A 234 10.62 -15.30 8.12
C ARG A 234 10.80 -16.72 8.70
N ARG A 235 9.86 -17.63 8.42
CA ARG A 235 10.01 -19.03 8.82
C ARG A 235 10.76 -19.83 7.75
N GLU A 236 11.40 -20.90 8.15
CA GLU A 236 12.02 -21.87 7.23
C GLU A 236 11.00 -22.44 6.23
N THR A 237 9.77 -22.63 6.71
CA THR A 237 8.63 -23.08 5.87
C THR A 237 7.50 -22.05 5.92
N PRO A 238 7.54 -21.02 5.08
CA PRO A 238 6.47 -20.03 5.00
C PRO A 238 5.22 -20.61 4.33
N PHE A 239 4.05 -20.02 4.63
CA PHE A 239 2.81 -20.37 3.99
C PHE A 239 2.67 -19.64 2.64
N ARG A 240 2.15 -20.32 1.63
CA ARG A 240 2.02 -19.82 0.26
C ARG A 240 0.57 -19.85 -0.17
N TYR A 241 0.11 -18.79 -0.87
CA TYR A 241 -1.27 -18.62 -1.29
C TYR A 241 -1.36 -17.94 -2.65
N GLY A 242 -2.41 -18.24 -3.42
CA GLY A 242 -2.72 -17.57 -4.69
C GLY A 242 -1.82 -18.01 -5.83
N GLY A 243 -1.28 -17.06 -6.60
CA GLY A 243 -0.55 -17.25 -7.84
C GLY A 243 0.89 -17.80 -7.70
N LEU A 244 1.14 -18.66 -6.72
CA LEU A 244 2.42 -19.34 -6.46
C LEU A 244 2.43 -20.76 -6.97
#